data_3f91c4177e5bb5c74a6bab384f837d51
#
_entry.id   3f91c4177e5bb5c74a6bab384f837d51
#
_cell.length_a   1.000
_cell.length_b   1.000
_cell.length_c   1.000
_cell.angle_alpha   90.00
_cell.angle_beta   90.00
_cell.angle_gamma   90.00
#
_symmetry.space_group_name_H-M   'P 1'
#
loop_
_entity.id
_entity.type
_entity.pdbx_description
1 polymer ?
#
loop_
_entity_poly.entity_id
_entity_poly.type
_entity_poly.pdbx_seq_one_letter_code
_entity_poly.pdbx_strand_id
1 'polypeptide(L)'
;MVYIQNKKDILWGGATASSQYEGGYDLDDKGLDTQDCRPYLKRTSDATTATRLLTQEVIEEAKKCQGIGNYPFRKGSDGYHHIDEDIALLKELGIDIYRFSISWARLYPQGDELEPNKKGIAFYDRIFKEVHKAGMKIFLTMNHYAVPLYLVENYGGWTNRKLVTFYERFARTVFEYWGQYIDYFLPFNEINAGYFSPYNGVGLVKEKDKPYNQSLVFQSLHHQFIASAKTIKIARKLSPKSQSGCMVACFCYYLLTSSPEDNLKAVRDEEINQWFAVDILANGHYPSYMDRFFRENDIHLKMEDGDETLLKEYACDFVSFSYYSSSIATVQEDGQQTAGNLVVSTKNPYLKASEWGWQIDPIGLRIMLNKMYDRTQKPIFISENGLGARDQLNSDFSIHDPYRIDYLKQHFKQIEEAIDDGVDVIGYIMWGVIDIVSAGSCEMAKRYGVIYVDGDNLGNGTYKRYKKDSFKWYHDYIQAQHQQFKK
;
A
#
# COMPACT_ATOMS: atom_id res chain seq x y z
N MET A 1 18.46 33.57 -17.93
CA MET A 1 18.12 32.21 -17.52
C MET A 1 16.96 31.74 -18.40
N VAL A 2 17.14 30.72 -19.20
CA VAL A 2 16.04 30.09 -19.94
C VAL A 2 15.34 29.19 -18.92
N TYR A 3 14.12 29.53 -18.53
CA TYR A 3 13.29 28.61 -17.76
C TYR A 3 12.93 27.45 -18.68
N ILE A 4 13.64 26.34 -18.55
CA ILE A 4 13.27 25.08 -19.18
C ILE A 4 12.11 24.55 -18.33
N GLN A 5 10.89 24.66 -18.83
CA GLN A 5 9.76 23.93 -18.28
C GLN A 5 10.12 22.43 -18.40
N ASN A 6 10.42 21.77 -17.27
CA ASN A 6 10.74 20.35 -17.23
C ASN A 6 9.45 19.54 -17.38
N LYS A 7 8.84 19.58 -18.56
CA LYS A 7 7.74 18.65 -18.86
C LYS A 7 8.35 17.27 -19.06
N LYS A 8 8.02 16.35 -18.18
CA LYS A 8 8.42 14.96 -18.24
C LYS A 8 7.19 14.08 -18.48
N ASP A 9 7.28 13.16 -19.43
CA ASP A 9 6.27 12.10 -19.57
C ASP A 9 6.45 11.13 -18.41
N ILE A 10 5.37 10.91 -17.64
CA ILE A 10 5.35 10.00 -16.50
C ILE A 10 4.41 8.83 -16.78
N LEU A 11 4.60 7.72 -16.07
CA LEU A 11 3.73 6.56 -16.19
C LEU A 11 2.42 6.78 -15.42
N TRP A 12 1.29 6.61 -16.09
CA TRP A 12 -0.05 6.67 -15.50
C TRP A 12 -0.59 5.26 -15.29
N GLY A 13 -1.01 4.94 -14.09
CA GLY A 13 -1.41 3.57 -13.76
C GLY A 13 -2.56 3.44 -12.79
N GLY A 14 -2.84 2.19 -12.46
CA GLY A 14 -3.80 1.81 -11.44
C GLY A 14 -3.30 0.63 -10.61
N ALA A 15 -3.83 0.48 -9.40
CA ALA A 15 -3.41 -0.57 -8.47
C ALA A 15 -4.57 -1.39 -7.93
N THR A 16 -4.25 -2.66 -7.61
CA THR A 16 -5.02 -3.53 -6.73
C THR A 16 -4.08 -4.24 -5.75
N ALA A 17 -4.64 -4.83 -4.69
CA ALA A 17 -3.88 -5.67 -3.75
C ALA A 17 -4.53 -7.03 -3.62
N SER A 18 -3.74 -8.10 -3.62
CA SER A 18 -4.21 -9.49 -3.62
C SER A 18 -5.29 -9.77 -2.58
N SER A 19 -5.04 -9.43 -1.32
CA SER A 19 -5.98 -9.67 -0.22
C SER A 19 -7.29 -8.88 -0.32
N GLN A 20 -7.27 -7.70 -0.96
CA GLN A 20 -8.43 -6.82 -1.08
C GLN A 20 -9.24 -7.07 -2.36
N TYR A 21 -8.62 -7.72 -3.35
CA TYR A 21 -9.11 -7.86 -4.71
C TYR A 21 -9.40 -9.30 -5.12
N GLU A 22 -8.46 -10.23 -4.88
CA GLU A 22 -8.54 -11.57 -5.48
C GLU A 22 -9.77 -12.36 -5.02
N GLY A 23 -9.99 -12.48 -3.72
CA GLY A 23 -10.90 -13.47 -3.18
C GLY A 23 -10.38 -14.89 -3.36
N GLY A 24 -11.29 -15.87 -3.49
CA GLY A 24 -10.88 -17.27 -3.65
C GLY A 24 -9.95 -17.74 -2.53
N TYR A 25 -10.27 -17.36 -1.29
CA TYR A 25 -9.44 -17.59 -0.10
C TYR A 25 -9.26 -19.07 0.22
N ASP A 26 -10.17 -19.92 -0.24
CA ASP A 26 -10.23 -21.38 -0.04
C ASP A 26 -10.04 -22.15 -1.36
N LEU A 27 -9.66 -21.47 -2.46
CA LEU A 27 -9.41 -22.08 -3.74
C LEU A 27 -7.93 -22.38 -3.96
N ASP A 28 -7.65 -23.44 -4.74
CA ASP A 28 -6.30 -23.80 -5.18
C ASP A 28 -5.30 -24.02 -4.03
N ASP A 29 -5.79 -24.57 -2.91
CA ASP A 29 -5.01 -24.88 -1.72
C ASP A 29 -4.34 -23.63 -1.10
N LYS A 30 -4.90 -22.42 -1.32
CA LYS A 30 -4.44 -21.20 -0.65
C LYS A 30 -4.57 -21.36 0.87
N GLY A 31 -3.51 -21.04 1.60
CA GLY A 31 -3.58 -20.91 3.05
C GLY A 31 -4.28 -19.63 3.50
N LEU A 32 -4.78 -19.62 4.74
CA LEU A 32 -5.26 -18.38 5.34
C LEU A 32 -4.10 -17.39 5.55
N ASP A 33 -4.37 -16.13 5.37
CA ASP A 33 -3.47 -15.04 5.73
C ASP A 33 -4.09 -14.10 6.80
N THR A 34 -3.30 -13.16 7.29
CA THR A 34 -3.74 -12.23 8.33
C THR A 34 -4.95 -11.40 7.94
N GLN A 35 -5.15 -11.12 6.65
CA GLN A 35 -6.28 -10.31 6.17
C GLN A 35 -7.57 -11.13 6.15
N ASP A 36 -7.52 -12.43 5.87
CA ASP A 36 -8.67 -13.35 5.90
C ASP A 36 -9.34 -13.43 7.30
N CYS A 37 -8.65 -12.96 8.35
CA CYS A 37 -9.12 -12.95 9.74
C CYS A 37 -9.71 -11.62 10.19
N ARG A 38 -9.79 -10.60 9.31
CA ARG A 38 -10.27 -9.26 9.66
C ARG A 38 -11.77 -9.11 9.41
N PRO A 39 -12.59 -8.99 10.48
CA PRO A 39 -14.04 -8.88 10.34
C PRO A 39 -14.45 -7.46 9.95
N TYR A 40 -15.49 -7.36 9.15
CA TYR A 40 -16.23 -6.12 8.96
C TYR A 40 -16.98 -5.74 10.24
N LEU A 41 -16.92 -4.49 10.64
CA LEU A 41 -17.72 -3.90 11.69
C LEU A 41 -18.55 -2.75 11.13
N LYS A 42 -19.86 -2.75 11.42
CA LYS A 42 -20.73 -1.64 11.03
C LYS A 42 -20.27 -0.36 11.77
N ARG A 43 -20.06 0.69 11.02
CA ARG A 43 -19.67 2.00 11.56
C ARG A 43 -20.80 2.61 12.39
N THR A 44 -20.44 3.25 13.48
CA THR A 44 -21.36 3.99 14.34
C THR A 44 -21.42 5.48 14.00
N SER A 45 -20.42 6.01 13.32
CA SER A 45 -20.36 7.38 12.81
C SER A 45 -19.44 7.47 11.58
N ASP A 46 -19.61 8.52 10.78
CA ASP A 46 -18.77 8.75 9.58
C ASP A 46 -17.32 9.18 9.93
N ALA A 47 -17.08 9.68 11.14
CA ALA A 47 -15.78 10.15 11.59
C ALA A 47 -14.85 9.03 12.13
N THR A 48 -15.36 7.80 12.29
CA THR A 48 -14.61 6.71 12.91
C THR A 48 -14.43 5.53 11.95
N THR A 49 -13.21 4.98 11.93
CA THR A 49 -12.97 3.68 11.31
C THR A 49 -13.31 2.61 12.35
N ALA A 50 -14.37 1.83 12.09
CA ALA A 50 -14.71 0.69 12.94
C ALA A 50 -13.77 -0.47 12.59
N THR A 51 -12.74 -0.68 13.41
CA THR A 51 -11.85 -1.84 13.27
C THR A 51 -11.82 -2.62 14.57
N ARG A 52 -11.88 -3.94 14.46
CA ARG A 52 -11.68 -4.82 15.61
C ARG A 52 -10.19 -5.06 15.80
N LEU A 53 -9.70 -4.90 17.03
CA LEU A 53 -8.33 -5.28 17.37
C LEU A 53 -8.16 -6.80 17.17
N LEU A 54 -7.12 -7.20 16.46
CA LEU A 54 -6.86 -8.59 16.12
C LEU A 54 -6.11 -9.26 17.27
N THR A 55 -6.89 -9.81 18.20
CA THR A 55 -6.38 -10.69 19.28
C THR A 55 -6.43 -12.15 18.85
N GLN A 56 -5.83 -13.03 19.64
CA GLN A 56 -5.88 -14.46 19.35
C GLN A 56 -7.32 -14.98 19.30
N GLU A 57 -8.21 -14.51 20.18
CA GLU A 57 -9.63 -14.91 20.19
C GLU A 57 -10.33 -14.53 18.88
N VAL A 58 -10.06 -13.34 18.32
CA VAL A 58 -10.63 -12.90 17.04
C VAL A 58 -10.14 -13.77 15.89
N ILE A 59 -8.86 -14.15 15.90
CA ILE A 59 -8.30 -15.06 14.89
C ILE A 59 -8.96 -16.44 15.00
N GLU A 60 -9.13 -16.98 16.20
CA GLU A 60 -9.81 -18.27 16.40
C GLU A 60 -11.29 -18.23 16.00
N GLU A 61 -11.99 -17.11 16.22
CA GLU A 61 -13.35 -16.91 15.68
C GLU A 61 -13.35 -16.95 14.14
N ALA A 62 -12.39 -16.27 13.50
CA ALA A 62 -12.27 -16.27 12.05
C ALA A 62 -11.99 -17.67 11.48
N LYS A 63 -11.10 -18.44 12.10
CA LYS A 63 -10.78 -19.82 11.68
C LYS A 63 -11.98 -20.76 11.77
N LYS A 64 -12.88 -20.56 12.74
CA LYS A 64 -14.12 -21.35 12.89
C LYS A 64 -15.19 -20.99 11.86
N CYS A 65 -15.13 -19.80 11.28
CA CYS A 65 -16.08 -19.37 10.27
C CYS A 65 -15.80 -20.07 8.94
N GLN A 66 -16.78 -20.85 8.47
CA GLN A 66 -16.75 -21.43 7.13
C GLN A 66 -17.32 -20.43 6.12
N GLY A 67 -16.68 -20.35 4.93
CA GLY A 67 -17.07 -19.41 3.89
C GLY A 67 -16.68 -17.97 4.20
N ILE A 68 -17.35 -17.02 3.54
CA ILE A 68 -17.02 -15.59 3.64
C ILE A 68 -17.42 -15.02 5.00
N GLY A 69 -18.63 -15.35 5.47
CA GLY A 69 -19.16 -14.84 6.72
C GLY A 69 -19.08 -13.31 6.81
N ASN A 70 -18.48 -12.81 7.88
CA ASN A 70 -18.26 -11.38 8.13
C ASN A 70 -16.81 -10.94 7.81
N TYR A 71 -16.14 -11.64 6.87
CA TYR A 71 -14.74 -11.43 6.52
C TYR A 71 -14.60 -11.03 5.04
N PRO A 72 -14.76 -9.74 4.71
CA PRO A 72 -14.87 -9.29 3.31
C PRO A 72 -13.66 -9.60 2.45
N PHE A 73 -12.47 -9.65 3.05
CA PHE A 73 -11.23 -9.99 2.32
C PHE A 73 -11.25 -11.39 1.71
N ARG A 74 -12.03 -12.34 2.27
CA ARG A 74 -12.20 -13.68 1.71
C ARG A 74 -12.88 -13.69 0.35
N LYS A 75 -13.68 -12.67 0.06
CA LYS A 75 -14.32 -12.46 -1.25
C LYS A 75 -13.58 -11.43 -2.09
N GLY A 76 -13.04 -10.40 -1.46
CA GLY A 76 -12.42 -9.28 -2.16
C GLY A 76 -13.37 -8.69 -3.20
N SER A 77 -12.85 -8.40 -4.38
CA SER A 77 -13.61 -8.00 -5.56
C SER A 77 -13.90 -9.18 -6.49
N ASP A 78 -13.70 -10.41 -6.02
CA ASP A 78 -13.81 -11.64 -6.82
C ASP A 78 -12.88 -11.65 -8.05
N GLY A 79 -11.73 -10.98 -7.91
CA GLY A 79 -10.75 -10.87 -9.00
C GLY A 79 -10.25 -12.22 -9.49
N TYR A 80 -10.24 -13.24 -8.63
CA TYR A 80 -9.88 -14.62 -9.01
C TYR A 80 -10.69 -15.13 -10.21
N HIS A 81 -11.99 -14.83 -10.28
CA HIS A 81 -12.87 -15.25 -11.37
C HIS A 81 -12.96 -14.22 -12.51
N HIS A 82 -12.59 -12.95 -12.26
CA HIS A 82 -12.78 -11.85 -13.22
C HIS A 82 -11.49 -11.29 -13.83
N ILE A 83 -10.35 -11.92 -13.62
CA ILE A 83 -9.03 -11.36 -13.99
C ILE A 83 -8.93 -10.98 -15.47
N ASP A 84 -9.46 -11.78 -16.40
CA ASP A 84 -9.38 -11.49 -17.83
C ASP A 84 -10.24 -10.28 -18.22
N GLU A 85 -11.46 -10.17 -17.64
CA GLU A 85 -12.34 -9.02 -17.80
C GLU A 85 -11.68 -7.76 -17.25
N ASP A 86 -11.10 -7.87 -16.06
CA ASP A 86 -10.45 -6.75 -15.38
C ASP A 86 -9.22 -6.26 -16.17
N ILE A 87 -8.37 -7.15 -16.67
CA ILE A 87 -7.21 -6.77 -17.51
C ILE A 87 -7.69 -6.13 -18.82
N ALA A 88 -8.77 -6.63 -19.44
CA ALA A 88 -9.34 -6.02 -20.63
C ALA A 88 -9.85 -4.60 -20.36
N LEU A 89 -10.51 -4.36 -19.22
CA LEU A 89 -10.96 -3.03 -18.79
C LEU A 89 -9.78 -2.09 -18.50
N LEU A 90 -8.70 -2.56 -17.86
CA LEU A 90 -7.49 -1.78 -17.63
C LEU A 90 -6.80 -1.39 -18.94
N LYS A 91 -6.74 -2.31 -19.90
CA LYS A 91 -6.26 -2.03 -21.26
C LYS A 91 -7.12 -0.97 -21.96
N GLU A 92 -8.44 -1.08 -21.87
CA GLU A 92 -9.37 -0.08 -22.41
C GLU A 92 -9.22 1.28 -21.71
N LEU A 93 -8.98 1.29 -20.41
CA LEU A 93 -8.67 2.50 -19.64
C LEU A 93 -7.39 3.19 -20.14
N GLY A 94 -6.49 2.45 -20.78
CA GLY A 94 -5.29 2.97 -21.42
C GLY A 94 -4.17 3.31 -20.44
N ILE A 95 -4.12 2.63 -19.30
CA ILE A 95 -3.02 2.81 -18.33
C ILE A 95 -1.71 2.24 -18.87
N ASP A 96 -0.59 2.88 -18.55
CA ASP A 96 0.76 2.46 -18.95
C ASP A 96 1.28 1.31 -18.10
N ILE A 97 0.86 1.28 -16.83
CA ILE A 97 1.40 0.41 -15.82
C ILE A 97 0.31 -0.07 -14.85
N TYR A 98 0.29 -1.36 -14.59
CA TYR A 98 -0.58 -1.95 -13.61
C TYR A 98 0.21 -2.40 -12.38
N ARG A 99 -0.13 -1.85 -11.22
CA ARG A 99 0.42 -2.27 -9.94
C ARG A 99 -0.51 -3.29 -9.29
N PHE A 100 -0.02 -4.48 -9.02
CA PHE A 100 -0.74 -5.48 -8.26
C PHE A 100 0.17 -6.16 -7.23
N SER A 101 -0.41 -6.77 -6.23
CA SER A 101 0.34 -7.60 -5.30
C SER A 101 0.05 -9.08 -5.53
N ILE A 102 0.93 -9.92 -4.99
CA ILE A 102 0.75 -11.36 -4.98
C ILE A 102 0.54 -11.84 -3.54
N SER A 103 -0.24 -12.91 -3.36
CA SER A 103 -0.48 -13.51 -2.06
C SER A 103 0.63 -14.51 -1.72
N TRP A 104 1.39 -14.23 -0.68
CA TRP A 104 2.37 -15.19 -0.17
C TRP A 104 1.71 -16.52 0.20
N ALA A 105 0.55 -16.50 0.87
CA ALA A 105 -0.20 -17.69 1.25
C ALA A 105 -0.84 -18.47 0.07
N ARG A 106 -0.92 -17.88 -1.14
CA ARG A 106 -1.33 -18.63 -2.33
C ARG A 106 -0.16 -19.40 -2.95
N LEU A 107 1.05 -18.84 -2.87
CA LEU A 107 2.27 -19.50 -3.35
C LEU A 107 2.87 -20.47 -2.32
N TYR A 108 2.75 -20.15 -1.06
CA TYR A 108 3.23 -20.95 0.07
C TYR A 108 2.15 -20.92 1.16
N PRO A 109 1.22 -21.89 1.18
CA PRO A 109 0.05 -21.88 2.05
C PRO A 109 0.34 -21.74 3.54
N GLN A 110 1.42 -22.32 4.04
CA GLN A 110 1.91 -22.14 5.40
C GLN A 110 3.02 -21.08 5.48
N GLY A 111 3.71 -20.81 4.38
CA GLY A 111 4.79 -19.83 4.28
C GLY A 111 6.19 -20.40 4.50
N ASP A 112 6.33 -21.59 5.07
CA ASP A 112 7.60 -22.24 5.38
C ASP A 112 7.90 -23.48 4.53
N GLU A 113 7.00 -23.85 3.61
CA GLU A 113 7.22 -24.98 2.69
C GLU A 113 8.50 -24.78 1.85
N LEU A 114 9.10 -25.90 1.45
CA LEU A 114 10.29 -25.89 0.59
C LEU A 114 9.95 -25.62 -0.88
N GLU A 115 8.79 -26.07 -1.34
CA GLU A 115 8.32 -25.95 -2.72
C GLU A 115 7.04 -25.12 -2.80
N PRO A 116 6.88 -24.30 -3.84
CA PRO A 116 5.68 -23.50 -4.01
C PRO A 116 4.47 -24.33 -4.44
N ASN A 117 3.29 -23.86 -4.09
CA ASN A 117 2.02 -24.39 -4.55
C ASN A 117 1.87 -24.23 -6.08
N LYS A 118 1.82 -25.33 -6.80
CA LYS A 118 1.74 -25.35 -8.28
C LYS A 118 0.49 -24.68 -8.83
N LYS A 119 -0.64 -24.76 -8.11
CA LYS A 119 -1.89 -24.10 -8.50
C LYS A 119 -1.77 -22.57 -8.36
N GLY A 120 -1.14 -22.11 -7.26
CA GLY A 120 -0.83 -20.71 -7.07
C GLY A 120 0.12 -20.15 -8.15
N ILE A 121 1.15 -20.95 -8.53
CA ILE A 121 2.02 -20.59 -9.66
C ILE A 121 1.21 -20.45 -10.95
N ALA A 122 0.33 -21.40 -11.28
CA ALA A 122 -0.48 -21.35 -12.50
C ALA A 122 -1.42 -20.12 -12.52
N PHE A 123 -2.00 -19.76 -11.37
CA PHE A 123 -2.85 -18.57 -11.23
C PHE A 123 -2.08 -17.28 -11.54
N TYR A 124 -0.92 -17.06 -10.92
CA TYR A 124 -0.14 -15.85 -11.18
C TYR A 124 0.52 -15.85 -12.56
N ASP A 125 0.93 -16.99 -13.08
CA ASP A 125 1.47 -17.10 -14.44
C ASP A 125 0.48 -16.56 -15.50
N ARG A 126 -0.82 -16.84 -15.32
CA ARG A 126 -1.87 -16.26 -16.15
C ARG A 126 -1.90 -14.73 -16.02
N ILE A 127 -1.87 -14.18 -14.81
CA ILE A 127 -1.93 -12.73 -14.58
C ILE A 127 -0.74 -12.03 -15.25
N PHE A 128 0.49 -12.48 -14.98
CA PHE A 128 1.68 -11.86 -15.55
C PHE A 128 1.67 -11.87 -17.07
N LYS A 129 1.26 -13.00 -17.68
CA LYS A 129 1.18 -13.13 -19.13
C LYS A 129 0.10 -12.24 -19.75
N GLU A 130 -1.09 -12.20 -19.17
CA GLU A 130 -2.19 -11.39 -19.72
C GLU A 130 -1.92 -9.88 -19.55
N VAL A 131 -1.35 -9.42 -18.43
CA VAL A 131 -0.93 -8.01 -18.25
C VAL A 131 0.14 -7.64 -19.28
N HIS A 132 1.15 -8.48 -19.45
CA HIS A 132 2.21 -8.25 -20.44
C HIS A 132 1.66 -8.24 -21.89
N LYS A 133 0.79 -9.17 -22.23
CA LYS A 133 0.10 -9.24 -23.55
C LYS A 133 -0.80 -8.03 -23.79
N ALA A 134 -1.38 -7.46 -22.74
CA ALA A 134 -2.15 -6.23 -22.82
C ALA A 134 -1.30 -5.00 -23.14
N GLY A 135 0.03 -5.11 -23.03
CA GLY A 135 1.00 -4.03 -23.30
C GLY A 135 1.27 -3.11 -22.12
N MET A 136 0.80 -3.46 -20.93
CA MET A 136 1.05 -2.72 -19.70
C MET A 136 2.37 -3.13 -19.07
N LYS A 137 3.10 -2.16 -18.50
CA LYS A 137 4.21 -2.44 -17.58
C LYS A 137 3.70 -3.06 -16.28
N ILE A 138 4.54 -3.84 -15.63
CA ILE A 138 4.21 -4.50 -14.36
C ILE A 138 4.96 -3.83 -13.21
N PHE A 139 4.19 -3.32 -12.23
CA PHE A 139 4.68 -2.85 -10.95
C PHE A 139 4.22 -3.81 -9.86
N LEU A 140 5.11 -4.70 -9.45
CA LEU A 140 4.78 -5.76 -8.49
C LEU A 140 4.98 -5.29 -7.05
N THR A 141 3.96 -5.47 -6.21
CA THR A 141 4.11 -5.45 -4.74
C THR A 141 4.17 -6.89 -4.23
N MET A 142 5.27 -7.29 -3.62
CA MET A 142 5.45 -8.69 -3.23
C MET A 142 4.63 -9.04 -1.99
N ASN A 143 4.58 -8.18 -0.98
CA ASN A 143 3.73 -8.34 0.19
C ASN A 143 2.92 -7.08 0.45
N HIS A 144 1.59 -7.20 0.43
CA HIS A 144 0.65 -6.13 0.77
C HIS A 144 -0.15 -6.50 2.01
N TYR A 145 0.49 -6.38 3.19
CA TYR A 145 -0.04 -6.66 4.54
C TYR A 145 -0.36 -8.13 4.85
N ALA A 146 -0.56 -8.97 3.85
CA ALA A 146 -0.97 -10.35 4.03
C ALA A 146 0.23 -11.26 4.39
N VAL A 147 0.28 -11.73 5.62
CA VAL A 147 1.26 -12.73 6.08
C VAL A 147 0.55 -14.07 6.24
N PRO A 148 1.10 -15.20 5.75
CA PRO A 148 0.52 -16.52 5.99
C PRO A 148 0.22 -16.72 7.47
N LEU A 149 -1.04 -17.07 7.81
CA LEU A 149 -1.48 -17.14 9.21
C LEU A 149 -0.69 -18.17 10.00
N TYR A 150 -0.28 -19.25 9.36
CA TYR A 150 0.57 -20.26 9.97
C TYR A 150 1.90 -19.69 10.50
N LEU A 151 2.52 -18.74 9.76
CA LEU A 151 3.75 -18.08 10.23
C LEU A 151 3.51 -17.18 11.45
N VAL A 152 2.33 -16.59 11.53
CA VAL A 152 1.94 -15.78 12.71
C VAL A 152 1.75 -16.67 13.92
N GLU A 153 1.03 -17.79 13.79
CA GLU A 153 0.71 -18.69 14.88
C GLU A 153 1.92 -19.51 15.36
N ASN A 154 2.79 -19.95 14.46
CA ASN A 154 3.88 -20.88 14.81
C ASN A 154 5.25 -20.20 14.96
N TYR A 155 5.41 -19.00 14.43
CA TYR A 155 6.69 -18.25 14.50
C TYR A 155 6.55 -16.87 15.13
N GLY A 156 5.33 -16.39 15.42
CA GLY A 156 5.10 -15.03 15.95
C GLY A 156 5.24 -13.94 14.90
N GLY A 157 4.97 -14.26 13.62
CA GLY A 157 5.09 -13.31 12.52
C GLY A 157 6.52 -12.81 12.35
N TRP A 158 6.66 -11.58 11.91
CA TRP A 158 7.97 -10.96 11.63
C TRP A 158 8.86 -10.75 12.87
N THR A 159 8.39 -11.05 14.10
CA THR A 159 9.27 -11.06 15.28
C THR A 159 10.37 -12.11 15.18
N ASN A 160 10.17 -13.15 14.38
CA ASN A 160 11.09 -14.25 14.19
C ASN A 160 11.95 -14.09 12.94
N ARG A 161 13.26 -14.10 13.12
CA ARG A 161 14.25 -13.97 12.03
C ARG A 161 14.07 -15.02 10.91
N LYS A 162 13.52 -16.18 11.19
CA LYS A 162 13.28 -17.24 10.20
C LYS A 162 12.38 -16.76 9.04
N LEU A 163 11.49 -15.80 9.30
CA LEU A 163 10.65 -15.24 8.24
C LEU A 163 11.48 -14.57 7.14
N VAL A 164 12.67 -14.05 7.46
CA VAL A 164 13.59 -13.52 6.44
C VAL A 164 13.99 -14.61 5.44
N THR A 165 14.28 -15.83 5.93
CA THR A 165 14.64 -16.97 5.08
C THR A 165 13.46 -17.47 4.25
N PHE A 166 12.27 -17.55 4.86
CA PHE A 166 11.06 -17.96 4.15
C PHE A 166 10.67 -16.94 3.07
N TYR A 167 10.79 -15.67 3.38
CA TYR A 167 10.52 -14.60 2.41
C TYR A 167 11.58 -14.54 1.28
N GLU A 168 12.85 -14.83 1.58
CA GLU A 168 13.89 -14.97 0.57
C GLU A 168 13.56 -16.08 -0.43
N ARG A 169 13.02 -17.23 0.04
CA ARG A 169 12.55 -18.32 -0.82
C ARG A 169 11.36 -17.87 -1.68
N PHE A 170 10.37 -17.24 -1.09
CA PHE A 170 9.24 -16.66 -1.79
C PHE A 170 9.69 -15.66 -2.87
N ALA A 171 10.60 -14.74 -2.53
CA ALA A 171 11.15 -13.77 -3.47
C ALA A 171 11.88 -14.45 -4.64
N ARG A 172 12.70 -15.46 -4.37
CA ARG A 172 13.38 -16.23 -5.39
C ARG A 172 12.40 -16.87 -6.37
N THR A 173 11.37 -17.54 -5.88
CA THR A 173 10.30 -18.11 -6.71
C THR A 173 9.68 -17.07 -7.62
N VAL A 174 9.34 -15.90 -7.09
CA VAL A 174 8.74 -14.81 -7.88
C VAL A 174 9.63 -14.39 -9.03
N PHE A 175 10.91 -14.16 -8.78
CA PHE A 175 11.84 -13.69 -9.83
C PHE A 175 12.25 -14.82 -10.78
N GLU A 176 12.30 -16.08 -10.35
CA GLU A 176 12.56 -17.22 -11.23
C GLU A 176 11.43 -17.45 -12.24
N TYR A 177 10.17 -17.31 -11.81
CA TYR A 177 9.02 -17.53 -12.69
C TYR A 177 8.67 -16.30 -13.53
N TRP A 178 8.70 -15.09 -12.94
CA TRP A 178 8.11 -13.89 -13.55
C TRP A 178 9.05 -12.69 -13.65
N GLY A 179 10.30 -12.80 -13.25
CA GLY A 179 11.26 -11.68 -13.29
C GLY A 179 11.38 -11.01 -14.66
N GLN A 180 11.22 -11.77 -15.74
CA GLN A 180 11.25 -11.25 -17.11
C GLN A 180 10.11 -10.26 -17.44
N TYR A 181 9.00 -10.28 -16.69
CA TYR A 181 7.82 -9.42 -16.88
C TYR A 181 7.81 -8.21 -15.95
N ILE A 182 8.61 -8.22 -14.87
CA ILE A 182 8.57 -7.21 -13.81
C ILE A 182 9.42 -6.00 -14.21
N ASP A 183 8.78 -4.83 -14.37
CA ASP A 183 9.49 -3.57 -14.63
C ASP A 183 9.90 -2.88 -13.33
N TYR A 184 8.98 -2.82 -12.36
CA TYR A 184 9.16 -2.20 -11.03
C TYR A 184 8.67 -3.15 -9.94
N PHE A 185 9.29 -3.10 -8.77
CA PHE A 185 8.79 -3.88 -7.64
C PHE A 185 9.05 -3.23 -6.28
N LEU A 186 8.16 -3.58 -5.34
CA LEU A 186 8.24 -3.23 -3.92
C LEU A 186 8.30 -4.54 -3.12
N PRO A 187 9.30 -4.76 -2.27
CA PRO A 187 9.28 -5.89 -1.35
C PRO A 187 8.07 -5.86 -0.42
N PHE A 188 7.74 -4.69 0.12
CA PHE A 188 6.61 -4.49 1.03
C PHE A 188 5.81 -3.25 0.66
N ASN A 189 4.48 -3.32 0.84
CA ASN A 189 3.60 -2.17 0.86
C ASN A 189 3.73 -1.44 2.19
N GLU A 190 3.80 -0.09 2.16
CA GLU A 190 3.77 0.78 3.34
C GLU A 190 4.50 0.17 4.55
N ILE A 191 5.78 -0.13 4.41
CA ILE A 191 6.53 -0.89 5.40
C ILE A 191 6.49 -0.26 6.81
N ASN A 192 6.37 1.08 6.88
CA ASN A 192 6.22 1.83 8.13
C ASN A 192 4.88 1.55 8.85
N ALA A 193 3.91 0.91 8.18
CA ALA A 193 2.69 0.43 8.84
C ALA A 193 2.98 -0.55 9.98
N GLY A 194 4.12 -1.21 9.96
CA GLY A 194 4.57 -2.02 11.09
C GLY A 194 4.63 -1.27 12.41
N TYR A 195 4.90 0.04 12.38
CA TYR A 195 4.93 0.89 13.58
C TYR A 195 3.53 1.28 14.08
N PHE A 196 2.69 1.83 13.21
CA PHE A 196 1.37 2.36 13.63
C PHE A 196 0.21 1.36 13.47
N SER A 197 0.41 0.26 12.77
CA SER A 197 -0.56 -0.81 12.57
C SER A 197 0.13 -2.19 12.59
N PRO A 198 0.67 -2.64 13.74
CA PRO A 198 1.57 -3.80 13.82
C PRO A 198 0.97 -5.12 13.33
N TYR A 199 -0.35 -5.33 13.49
CA TYR A 199 -0.98 -6.52 12.93
C TYR A 199 -0.92 -6.54 11.41
N ASN A 200 -1.28 -5.43 10.77
CA ASN A 200 -1.25 -5.33 9.30
C ASN A 200 0.19 -5.33 8.76
N GLY A 201 1.05 -4.49 9.32
CA GLY A 201 2.40 -4.30 8.79
C GLY A 201 3.33 -5.48 9.04
N VAL A 202 3.28 -6.08 10.24
CA VAL A 202 4.27 -7.10 10.65
C VAL A 202 3.66 -8.41 11.19
N GLY A 203 2.33 -8.58 11.10
CA GLY A 203 1.67 -9.80 11.59
C GLY A 203 1.76 -9.99 13.09
N LEU A 204 1.87 -8.90 13.87
CA LEU A 204 1.95 -8.97 15.33
C LEU A 204 0.55 -8.97 15.93
N VAL A 205 0.18 -10.09 16.55
CA VAL A 205 -1.13 -10.25 17.19
C VAL A 205 -1.21 -9.40 18.45
N LYS A 206 -2.34 -8.72 18.66
CA LYS A 206 -2.57 -7.84 19.80
C LYS A 206 -2.84 -8.65 21.06
N GLU A 207 -2.03 -8.45 22.11
CA GLU A 207 -2.38 -8.92 23.43
C GLU A 207 -3.51 -8.07 24.03
N LYS A 208 -4.51 -8.76 24.61
CA LYS A 208 -5.66 -8.08 25.22
C LYS A 208 -5.19 -7.15 26.33
N ASP A 209 -5.76 -5.95 26.35
CA ASP A 209 -5.55 -4.94 27.41
C ASP A 209 -4.08 -4.48 27.61
N LYS A 210 -3.16 -4.80 26.68
CA LYS A 210 -1.77 -4.33 26.74
C LYS A 210 -1.42 -3.53 25.47
N PRO A 211 -0.55 -2.51 25.56
CA PRO A 211 0.01 -1.87 24.37
C PRO A 211 0.83 -2.89 23.56
N TYR A 212 1.10 -2.61 22.28
CA TYR A 212 2.08 -3.38 21.53
C TYR A 212 3.48 -3.20 22.14
N ASN A 213 4.23 -4.30 22.24
CA ASN A 213 5.63 -4.25 22.66
C ASN A 213 6.47 -3.61 21.54
N GLN A 214 6.99 -2.42 21.80
CA GLN A 214 7.74 -1.64 20.80
C GLN A 214 9.03 -2.33 20.37
N SER A 215 9.73 -3.05 21.27
CA SER A 215 10.92 -3.83 20.88
C SER A 215 10.58 -4.92 19.87
N LEU A 216 9.42 -5.60 20.01
CA LEU A 216 8.97 -6.58 19.02
C LEU A 216 8.56 -5.92 17.69
N VAL A 217 7.93 -4.75 17.74
CA VAL A 217 7.56 -3.97 16.55
C VAL A 217 8.79 -3.58 15.74
N PHE A 218 9.78 -2.95 16.37
CA PHE A 218 10.98 -2.50 15.67
C PHE A 218 11.90 -3.65 15.27
N GLN A 219 11.94 -4.74 16.04
CA GLN A 219 12.62 -5.96 15.61
C GLN A 219 11.98 -6.58 14.37
N SER A 220 10.65 -6.58 14.29
CA SER A 220 9.92 -7.05 13.11
C SER A 220 10.19 -6.19 11.88
N LEU A 221 10.21 -4.87 12.04
CA LEU A 221 10.58 -3.93 10.99
C LEU A 221 12.03 -4.15 10.51
N HIS A 222 12.96 -4.36 11.45
CA HIS A 222 14.34 -4.71 11.10
C HIS A 222 14.40 -5.96 10.22
N HIS A 223 13.68 -7.02 10.57
CA HIS A 223 13.62 -8.23 9.76
C HIS A 223 13.03 -7.98 8.36
N GLN A 224 12.03 -7.11 8.24
CA GLN A 224 11.50 -6.73 6.92
C GLN A 224 12.48 -5.87 6.12
N PHE A 225 13.27 -5.00 6.75
CA PHE A 225 14.33 -4.25 6.05
C PHE A 225 15.38 -5.21 5.49
N ILE A 226 15.80 -6.20 6.26
CA ILE A 226 16.74 -7.22 5.79
C ILE A 226 16.12 -8.08 4.67
N ALA A 227 14.86 -8.47 4.80
CA ALA A 227 14.14 -9.20 3.75
C ALA A 227 14.03 -8.36 2.46
N SER A 228 13.83 -7.04 2.58
CA SER A 228 13.84 -6.11 1.44
C SER A 228 15.18 -6.10 0.73
N ALA A 229 16.28 -5.93 1.46
CA ALA A 229 17.64 -5.93 0.89
C ALA A 229 17.97 -7.27 0.22
N LYS A 230 17.62 -8.40 0.83
CA LYS A 230 17.79 -9.74 0.23
C LYS A 230 16.96 -9.91 -1.05
N THR A 231 15.73 -9.38 -1.08
CA THR A 231 14.88 -9.39 -2.27
C THR A 231 15.52 -8.62 -3.41
N ILE A 232 16.05 -7.42 -3.13
CA ILE A 232 16.77 -6.60 -4.13
C ILE A 232 18.00 -7.34 -4.64
N LYS A 233 18.75 -8.01 -3.76
CA LYS A 233 19.89 -8.85 -4.15
C LYS A 233 19.50 -9.96 -5.11
N ILE A 234 18.39 -10.64 -4.87
CA ILE A 234 17.85 -11.67 -5.75
C ILE A 234 17.43 -11.08 -7.09
N ALA A 235 16.67 -9.98 -7.07
CA ALA A 235 16.19 -9.31 -8.27
C ALA A 235 17.36 -8.84 -9.17
N ARG A 236 18.39 -8.23 -8.62
CA ARG A 236 19.60 -7.81 -9.38
C ARG A 236 20.27 -8.98 -10.09
N LYS A 237 20.15 -10.20 -9.55
CA LYS A 237 20.72 -11.41 -10.18
C LYS A 237 19.78 -12.03 -11.22
N LEU A 238 18.48 -12.15 -10.92
CA LEU A 238 17.52 -12.91 -11.74
C LEU A 238 16.75 -12.04 -12.72
N SER A 239 16.58 -10.75 -12.40
CA SER A 239 15.84 -9.77 -13.20
C SER A 239 16.54 -8.41 -13.18
N PRO A 240 17.74 -8.29 -13.77
CA PRO A 240 18.59 -7.09 -13.64
C PRO A 240 18.00 -5.82 -14.28
N LYS A 241 16.92 -5.94 -15.04
CA LYS A 241 16.20 -4.80 -15.63
C LYS A 241 15.12 -4.23 -14.71
N SER A 242 14.65 -5.02 -13.73
CA SER A 242 13.63 -4.58 -12.79
C SER A 242 14.20 -3.55 -11.82
N GLN A 243 13.45 -2.45 -11.61
CA GLN A 243 13.84 -1.42 -10.64
C GLN A 243 13.17 -1.69 -9.29
N SER A 244 13.95 -1.59 -8.24
CA SER A 244 13.51 -1.82 -6.86
C SER A 244 13.12 -0.52 -6.18
N GLY A 245 11.98 -0.50 -5.51
CA GLY A 245 11.54 0.63 -4.69
C GLY A 245 11.36 0.28 -3.23
N CYS A 246 11.36 1.29 -2.38
CA CYS A 246 10.75 1.23 -1.06
C CYS A 246 9.41 1.95 -1.08
N MET A 247 8.48 1.57 -0.20
CA MET A 247 7.19 2.24 -0.08
C MET A 247 6.83 2.51 1.36
N VAL A 248 6.40 3.73 1.63
CA VAL A 248 5.90 4.17 2.93
C VAL A 248 4.51 4.79 2.81
N ALA A 249 3.69 4.63 3.85
CA ALA A 249 2.53 5.50 4.07
C ALA A 249 3.08 6.90 4.39
N CYS A 250 2.66 7.89 3.63
CA CYS A 250 3.20 9.23 3.72
C CYS A 250 2.28 10.14 4.53
N PHE A 251 2.85 10.83 5.51
CA PHE A 251 2.17 11.77 6.37
C PHE A 251 2.72 13.18 6.14
N CYS A 252 1.89 14.09 5.62
CA CYS A 252 2.19 15.51 5.59
C CYS A 252 1.71 16.13 6.90
N TYR A 253 2.64 16.57 7.77
CA TYR A 253 2.30 17.20 9.02
C TYR A 253 2.31 18.72 8.89
N TYR A 254 1.16 19.35 9.24
CA TYR A 254 1.05 20.76 9.47
C TYR A 254 1.10 21.05 10.97
N LEU A 255 1.48 22.25 11.32
CA LEU A 255 1.52 22.70 12.71
C LEU A 255 0.14 23.27 13.10
N LEU A 256 -0.35 22.95 14.28
CA LEU A 256 -1.55 23.62 14.80
C LEU A 256 -1.24 25.10 15.11
N THR A 257 -0.07 25.36 15.69
CA THR A 257 0.40 26.71 16.03
C THR A 257 1.86 26.89 15.58
N SER A 258 2.35 28.12 15.61
CA SER A 258 3.76 28.44 15.39
C SER A 258 4.66 28.20 16.61
N SER A 259 4.16 27.55 17.67
CA SER A 259 4.99 27.29 18.87
C SER A 259 6.19 26.40 18.51
N PRO A 260 7.36 26.63 19.18
CA PRO A 260 8.51 25.73 18.99
C PRO A 260 8.21 24.29 19.34
N GLU A 261 7.33 24.02 20.29
CA GLU A 261 6.94 22.69 20.74
C GLU A 261 6.14 21.93 19.64
N ASP A 262 5.16 22.59 18.99
CA ASP A 262 4.42 22.02 17.85
C ASP A 262 5.38 21.75 16.67
N ASN A 263 6.32 22.67 16.40
CA ASN A 263 7.35 22.50 15.38
C ASN A 263 8.22 21.26 15.66
N LEU A 264 8.74 21.15 16.89
CA LEU A 264 9.57 20.00 17.26
C LEU A 264 8.78 18.69 17.20
N LYS A 265 7.49 18.71 17.58
CA LYS A 265 6.63 17.54 17.45
C LYS A 265 6.45 17.10 15.98
N ALA A 266 6.22 18.04 15.07
CA ALA A 266 6.10 17.71 13.64
C ALA A 266 7.37 17.04 13.10
N VAL A 267 8.55 17.54 13.45
CA VAL A 267 9.85 16.92 13.08
C VAL A 267 9.92 15.49 13.61
N ARG A 268 9.58 15.27 14.89
CA ARG A 268 9.62 13.95 15.52
C ARG A 268 8.61 12.98 14.92
N ASP A 269 7.39 13.45 14.67
CA ASP A 269 6.33 12.64 14.07
C ASP A 269 6.73 12.21 12.65
N GLU A 270 7.32 13.09 11.84
CA GLU A 270 7.85 12.73 10.51
C GLU A 270 9.02 11.73 10.61
N GLU A 271 9.95 11.94 11.54
CA GLU A 271 11.09 11.05 11.75
C GLU A 271 10.63 9.62 12.03
N ILE A 272 9.73 9.43 12.98
CA ILE A 272 9.32 8.11 13.45
C ILE A 272 8.30 7.46 12.49
N ASN A 273 7.34 8.23 11.97
CA ASN A 273 6.27 7.66 11.16
C ASN A 273 6.70 7.34 9.72
N GLN A 274 7.69 8.03 9.15
CA GLN A 274 8.06 7.80 7.74
C GLN A 274 9.56 7.85 7.46
N TRP A 275 10.30 8.86 7.94
CA TRP A 275 11.71 9.04 7.53
C TRP A 275 12.61 7.90 7.98
N PHE A 276 12.35 7.32 9.13
CA PHE A 276 13.05 6.14 9.62
C PHE A 276 13.12 5.02 8.57
N ALA A 277 11.96 4.63 8.00
CA ALA A 277 11.93 3.57 7.01
C ALA A 277 12.54 4.00 5.66
N VAL A 278 12.31 5.25 5.25
CA VAL A 278 12.89 5.80 4.02
C VAL A 278 14.41 5.83 4.10
N ASP A 279 14.99 6.35 5.21
CA ASP A 279 16.45 6.45 5.35
C ASP A 279 17.13 5.08 5.31
N ILE A 280 16.55 4.08 5.96
CA ILE A 280 17.11 2.72 5.94
C ILE A 280 17.06 2.12 4.53
N LEU A 281 15.91 2.20 3.86
CA LEU A 281 15.72 1.51 2.58
C LEU A 281 16.30 2.28 1.38
N ALA A 282 16.32 3.61 1.44
CA ALA A 282 16.84 4.44 0.36
C ALA A 282 18.34 4.78 0.54
N ASN A 283 18.79 4.98 1.78
CA ASN A 283 20.16 5.40 2.09
C ASN A 283 21.02 4.26 2.68
N GLY A 284 20.39 3.15 3.06
CA GLY A 284 21.08 1.92 3.48
C GLY A 284 21.66 1.95 4.90
N HIS A 285 21.19 2.84 5.78
CA HIS A 285 21.69 2.92 7.16
C HIS A 285 20.61 3.42 8.13
N TYR A 286 20.75 3.03 9.39
CA TYR A 286 19.90 3.55 10.46
C TYR A 286 20.25 5.02 10.73
N PRO A 287 19.24 5.91 10.77
CA PRO A 287 19.47 7.32 11.05
C PRO A 287 19.72 7.56 12.56
N SER A 288 20.65 8.45 12.87
CA SER A 288 21.10 8.74 14.25
C SER A 288 20.01 9.27 15.19
N TYR A 289 18.95 9.90 14.66
CA TYR A 289 17.82 10.36 15.49
C TYR A 289 17.07 9.17 16.13
N MET A 290 17.14 7.97 15.54
CA MET A 290 16.54 6.76 16.13
C MET A 290 17.26 6.26 17.37
N ASP A 291 18.55 6.55 17.57
CA ASP A 291 19.30 6.16 18.78
C ASP A 291 18.67 6.73 20.04
N ARG A 292 18.23 8.00 19.97
CA ARG A 292 17.52 8.64 21.08
C ARG A 292 16.15 8.00 21.31
N PHE A 293 15.39 7.79 20.24
CA PHE A 293 14.07 7.19 20.34
C PHE A 293 14.13 5.76 20.91
N PHE A 294 15.07 4.95 20.46
CA PHE A 294 15.26 3.59 20.97
C PHE A 294 15.64 3.59 22.44
N ARG A 295 16.56 4.44 22.85
CA ARG A 295 16.99 4.56 24.27
C ARG A 295 15.85 5.02 25.18
N GLU A 296 15.07 6.03 24.75
CA GLU A 296 13.94 6.57 25.52
C GLU A 296 12.78 5.57 25.67
N ASN A 297 12.65 4.61 24.75
CA ASN A 297 11.59 3.59 24.73
C ASN A 297 12.10 2.17 25.10
N ASP A 298 13.33 2.05 25.60
CA ASP A 298 13.98 0.79 25.97
C ASP A 298 13.93 -0.27 24.84
N ILE A 299 14.21 0.16 23.60
CA ILE A 299 14.20 -0.68 22.40
C ILE A 299 15.62 -1.16 22.09
N HIS A 300 15.80 -2.45 22.09
CA HIS A 300 17.08 -3.10 21.78
C HIS A 300 16.93 -4.00 20.55
N LEU A 301 17.49 -3.58 19.42
CA LEU A 301 17.46 -4.39 18.20
C LEU A 301 18.56 -5.45 18.25
N LYS A 302 18.19 -6.67 17.90
CA LYS A 302 19.14 -7.77 17.64
C LYS A 302 19.46 -7.77 16.15
N MET A 303 20.65 -7.33 15.81
CA MET A 303 21.21 -7.38 14.44
C MET A 303 22.17 -8.55 14.35
N GLU A 304 22.23 -9.19 13.20
CA GLU A 304 23.24 -10.22 12.88
C GLU A 304 24.42 -9.60 12.13
N ASP A 305 25.56 -10.26 12.19
CA ASP A 305 26.75 -9.84 11.44
C ASP A 305 26.44 -9.75 9.94
N GLY A 306 26.75 -8.60 9.36
CA GLY A 306 26.51 -8.32 7.95
C GLY A 306 25.16 -7.66 7.62
N ASP A 307 24.24 -7.48 8.56
CA ASP A 307 22.95 -6.82 8.32
C ASP A 307 23.13 -5.38 7.80
N GLU A 308 23.97 -4.59 8.46
CA GLU A 308 24.24 -3.20 8.03
C GLU A 308 24.89 -3.13 6.65
N THR A 309 25.83 -4.04 6.38
CA THR A 309 26.48 -4.14 5.05
C THR A 309 25.44 -4.48 3.97
N LEU A 310 24.54 -5.41 4.25
CA LEU A 310 23.49 -5.81 3.33
C LEU A 310 22.54 -4.65 3.02
N LEU A 311 22.08 -3.91 4.05
CA LEU A 311 21.23 -2.72 3.87
C LEU A 311 21.91 -1.68 2.99
N LYS A 312 23.19 -1.38 3.25
CA LYS A 312 23.96 -0.41 2.49
C LYS A 312 24.17 -0.82 1.03
N GLU A 313 24.45 -2.09 0.77
CA GLU A 313 24.75 -2.61 -0.56
C GLU A 313 23.49 -2.73 -1.44
N TYR A 314 22.35 -3.02 -0.82
CA TYR A 314 21.07 -3.27 -1.51
C TYR A 314 19.99 -2.25 -1.16
N ALA A 315 20.36 -0.97 -1.10
CA ALA A 315 19.41 0.13 -1.06
C ALA A 315 18.59 0.19 -2.36
N CYS A 316 17.35 0.70 -2.26
CA CYS A 316 16.40 0.75 -3.39
C CYS A 316 16.81 1.75 -4.47
N ASP A 317 16.32 1.54 -5.70
CA ASP A 317 16.61 2.38 -6.87
C ASP A 317 15.73 3.64 -6.91
N PHE A 318 14.47 3.54 -6.46
CA PHE A 318 13.51 4.65 -6.36
C PHE A 318 12.77 4.62 -5.02
N VAL A 319 12.16 5.74 -4.66
CA VAL A 319 11.29 5.84 -3.47
C VAL A 319 9.85 5.94 -3.91
N SER A 320 8.93 5.29 -3.19
CA SER A 320 7.52 5.43 -3.43
C SER A 320 6.72 5.60 -2.14
N PHE A 321 5.53 6.16 -2.27
CA PHE A 321 4.66 6.36 -1.14
C PHE A 321 3.17 6.34 -1.53
N SER A 322 2.33 6.07 -0.53
CA SER A 322 0.89 6.34 -0.59
C SER A 322 0.61 7.73 0.00
N TYR A 323 -0.29 8.48 -0.63
CA TYR A 323 -0.75 9.77 -0.12
C TYR A 323 -2.26 9.87 -0.20
N TYR A 324 -2.92 10.06 0.94
CA TYR A 324 -4.39 10.16 1.02
C TYR A 324 -4.88 11.38 1.77
N SER A 325 -4.13 11.84 2.78
CA SER A 325 -4.51 12.96 3.63
C SER A 325 -3.29 13.51 4.37
N SER A 326 -3.42 14.72 4.88
CA SER A 326 -2.46 15.33 5.79
C SER A 326 -2.93 15.23 7.25
N SER A 327 -2.05 15.55 8.17
CA SER A 327 -2.25 15.49 9.62
C SER A 327 -1.82 16.81 10.26
N ILE A 328 -2.29 17.08 11.49
CA ILE A 328 -1.82 18.17 12.32
C ILE A 328 -0.92 17.62 13.43
N ALA A 329 0.28 18.19 13.56
CA ALA A 329 1.15 17.98 14.71
C ALA A 329 0.90 19.06 15.76
N THR A 330 0.61 18.64 16.99
CA THR A 330 0.43 19.54 18.13
C THR A 330 0.70 18.82 19.44
N VAL A 331 1.19 19.56 20.44
CA VAL A 331 1.30 19.10 21.83
C VAL A 331 0.02 19.34 22.64
N GLN A 332 -0.99 19.97 22.06
CA GLN A 332 -2.28 20.23 22.69
C GLN A 332 -3.18 18.98 22.62
N GLU A 333 -3.84 18.64 23.72
CA GLU A 333 -4.71 17.45 23.80
C GLU A 333 -6.14 17.69 23.28
N ASP A 334 -6.56 18.93 23.07
CA ASP A 334 -7.95 19.34 22.82
C ASP A 334 -8.34 19.37 21.33
N GLY A 335 -7.53 18.84 20.42
CA GLY A 335 -7.80 18.87 18.98
C GLY A 335 -8.95 17.97 18.55
N GLN A 336 -9.87 18.49 17.68
CA GLN A 336 -10.87 17.65 17.04
C GLN A 336 -10.19 16.55 16.20
N GLN A 337 -10.62 15.32 16.41
CA GLN A 337 -10.07 14.17 15.70
C GLN A 337 -10.75 13.96 14.34
N THR A 338 -9.99 13.45 13.39
CA THR A 338 -10.48 12.97 12.09
C THR A 338 -9.84 11.63 11.73
N ALA A 339 -10.50 10.85 10.90
CA ALA A 339 -9.93 9.59 10.44
C ALA A 339 -8.87 9.84 9.36
N GLY A 340 -7.86 8.99 9.34
CA GLY A 340 -6.88 8.87 8.26
C GLY A 340 -6.76 7.42 7.81
N ASN A 341 -5.80 7.13 6.93
CA ASN A 341 -5.54 5.75 6.54
C ASN A 341 -4.83 5.02 7.69
N LEU A 342 -5.49 4.03 8.31
CA LEU A 342 -4.99 3.21 9.44
C LEU A 342 -4.65 4.01 10.72
N VAL A 343 -4.78 5.33 10.74
CA VAL A 343 -4.47 6.19 11.88
C VAL A 343 -5.57 7.22 12.11
N VAL A 344 -5.64 7.75 13.33
CA VAL A 344 -6.46 8.90 13.71
C VAL A 344 -5.56 10.11 13.79
N SER A 345 -5.99 11.26 13.30
CA SER A 345 -5.22 12.50 13.32
C SER A 345 -6.05 13.69 13.79
N THR A 346 -5.37 14.78 14.20
CA THR A 346 -6.03 16.04 14.52
C THR A 346 -6.52 16.71 13.23
N LYS A 347 -7.76 17.20 13.25
CA LYS A 347 -8.42 17.81 12.09
C LYS A 347 -7.80 19.17 11.74
N ASN A 348 -7.43 19.35 10.48
CA ASN A 348 -7.05 20.63 9.92
C ASN A 348 -8.33 21.45 9.60
N PRO A 349 -8.54 22.63 10.21
CA PRO A 349 -9.76 23.40 10.02
C PRO A 349 -9.91 23.99 8.60
N TYR A 350 -8.84 24.03 7.82
CA TYR A 350 -8.83 24.60 6.47
C TYR A 350 -9.13 23.57 5.37
N LEU A 351 -9.25 22.27 5.71
CA LEU A 351 -9.44 21.19 4.75
C LEU A 351 -10.84 20.58 4.85
N LYS A 352 -11.39 20.26 3.69
CA LYS A 352 -12.60 19.44 3.58
C LYS A 352 -12.24 17.98 3.80
N ALA A 353 -13.18 17.18 4.28
CA ALA A 353 -13.02 15.74 4.45
C ALA A 353 -14.00 14.96 3.57
N SER A 354 -13.60 13.74 3.19
CA SER A 354 -14.46 12.75 2.58
C SER A 354 -15.49 12.20 3.58
N GLU A 355 -16.44 11.39 3.11
CA GLU A 355 -17.42 10.69 3.94
C GLU A 355 -16.79 9.74 4.99
N TRP A 356 -15.51 9.39 4.83
CA TRP A 356 -14.73 8.62 5.80
C TRP A 356 -13.81 9.47 6.67
N GLY A 357 -14.01 10.79 6.69
CA GLY A 357 -13.21 11.71 7.49
C GLY A 357 -11.82 11.99 6.96
N TRP A 358 -11.42 11.46 5.80
CA TRP A 358 -10.12 11.73 5.22
C TRP A 358 -10.08 13.12 4.63
N GLN A 359 -9.16 13.94 5.10
CA GLN A 359 -9.03 15.32 4.64
C GLN A 359 -8.36 15.38 3.27
N ILE A 360 -9.01 16.10 2.35
CA ILE A 360 -8.55 16.24 0.95
C ILE A 360 -7.55 17.39 0.89
N ASP A 361 -6.29 17.05 0.59
CA ASP A 361 -5.19 18.01 0.58
C ASP A 361 -4.23 17.79 -0.60
N PRO A 362 -4.55 18.34 -1.76
CA PRO A 362 -3.68 18.24 -2.93
C PRO A 362 -2.32 18.94 -2.74
N ILE A 363 -2.27 20.07 -2.00
CA ILE A 363 -1.03 20.81 -1.75
C ILE A 363 -0.07 19.99 -0.88
N GLY A 364 -0.59 19.25 0.10
CA GLY A 364 0.21 18.33 0.90
C GLY A 364 0.93 17.27 0.08
N LEU A 365 0.33 16.80 -1.02
CA LEU A 365 1.01 15.91 -1.96
C LEU A 365 2.27 16.58 -2.57
N ARG A 366 2.15 17.83 -3.05
CA ARG A 366 3.31 18.58 -3.59
C ARG A 366 4.39 18.80 -2.54
N ILE A 367 3.99 19.17 -1.32
CA ILE A 367 4.93 19.33 -0.20
C ILE A 367 5.72 18.04 0.04
N MET A 368 5.03 16.89 0.07
CA MET A 368 5.68 15.61 0.33
C MET A 368 6.55 15.14 -0.83
N LEU A 369 6.15 15.41 -2.08
CA LEU A 369 7.00 15.15 -3.25
C LEU A 369 8.33 15.92 -3.15
N ASN A 370 8.29 17.21 -2.83
CA ASN A 370 9.49 18.02 -2.63
C ASN A 370 10.33 17.49 -1.46
N LYS A 371 9.75 17.30 -0.27
CA LYS A 371 10.46 16.79 0.90
C LYS A 371 11.13 15.43 0.65
N MET A 372 10.40 14.51 -0.01
CA MET A 372 10.90 13.16 -0.31
C MET A 372 12.09 13.21 -1.28
N TYR A 373 11.97 14.04 -2.33
CA TYR A 373 13.03 14.21 -3.31
C TYR A 373 14.25 14.89 -2.71
N ASP A 374 14.07 15.98 -1.96
CA ASP A 374 15.16 16.69 -1.28
C ASP A 374 15.96 15.77 -0.34
N ARG A 375 15.25 14.87 0.36
CA ARG A 375 15.88 13.93 1.30
C ARG A 375 16.65 12.81 0.62
N THR A 376 16.12 12.26 -0.47
CA THR A 376 16.65 11.01 -1.04
C THR A 376 17.40 11.20 -2.35
N GLN A 377 17.12 12.26 -3.11
CA GLN A 377 17.61 12.51 -4.47
C GLN A 377 17.40 11.32 -5.41
N LYS A 378 16.36 10.50 -5.13
CA LYS A 378 15.98 9.35 -5.95
C LYS A 378 14.68 9.63 -6.70
N PRO A 379 14.49 9.00 -7.87
CA PRO A 379 13.21 9.08 -8.57
C PRO A 379 12.03 8.68 -7.66
N ILE A 380 10.87 9.33 -7.85
CA ILE A 380 9.71 9.13 -6.99
C ILE A 380 8.55 8.53 -7.77
N PHE A 381 7.91 7.51 -7.19
CA PHE A 381 6.64 6.96 -7.64
C PHE A 381 5.53 7.29 -6.62
N ILE A 382 4.45 7.95 -7.06
CA ILE A 382 3.23 8.01 -6.27
C ILE A 382 2.53 6.67 -6.46
N SER A 383 2.80 5.70 -5.57
CA SER A 383 2.36 4.31 -5.73
C SER A 383 0.92 4.06 -5.28
N GLU A 384 0.34 5.00 -4.52
CA GLU A 384 -1.08 5.02 -4.17
C GLU A 384 -1.57 6.45 -3.93
N ASN A 385 -2.68 6.80 -4.57
CA ASN A 385 -3.49 7.96 -4.27
C ASN A 385 -4.91 7.73 -4.78
N GLY A 386 -5.93 8.23 -4.10
CA GLY A 386 -7.32 8.05 -4.48
C GLY A 386 -8.30 8.51 -3.41
N LEU A 387 -9.56 8.58 -3.77
CA LEU A 387 -10.67 9.00 -2.91
C LEU A 387 -11.61 7.83 -2.65
N GLY A 388 -11.75 7.44 -1.38
CA GLY A 388 -12.81 6.52 -0.96
C GLY A 388 -14.13 7.27 -0.84
N ALA A 389 -15.17 6.82 -1.56
CA ALA A 389 -16.50 7.43 -1.58
C ALA A 389 -17.62 6.37 -1.70
N ARG A 390 -18.87 6.76 -1.38
CA ARG A 390 -20.04 5.93 -1.63
C ARG A 390 -20.57 6.21 -3.03
N ASP A 391 -20.23 5.31 -3.95
CA ASP A 391 -20.75 5.39 -5.31
C ASP A 391 -22.11 4.68 -5.40
N GLN A 392 -23.01 5.22 -6.21
CA GLN A 392 -24.34 4.66 -6.43
C GLN A 392 -24.47 4.13 -7.85
N LEU A 393 -24.80 2.84 -7.98
CA LEU A 393 -25.20 2.24 -9.25
C LEU A 393 -26.66 2.59 -9.52
N ASN A 394 -26.90 3.32 -10.61
CA ASN A 394 -28.24 3.70 -11.04
C ASN A 394 -28.95 2.55 -11.79
N SER A 395 -30.26 2.68 -12.00
CA SER A 395 -31.07 1.65 -12.69
C SER A 395 -30.68 1.43 -14.16
N ASP A 396 -30.05 2.41 -14.78
CA ASP A 396 -29.48 2.35 -16.13
C ASP A 396 -28.00 1.89 -16.17
N PHE A 397 -27.50 1.42 -15.03
CA PHE A 397 -26.13 1.00 -14.81
C PHE A 397 -25.08 2.11 -14.92
N SER A 398 -25.46 3.37 -14.91
CA SER A 398 -24.54 4.50 -14.81
C SER A 398 -24.08 4.75 -13.38
N ILE A 399 -22.87 5.27 -13.21
CA ILE A 399 -22.34 5.75 -11.92
C ILE A 399 -21.71 7.12 -12.14
N HIS A 400 -22.32 8.14 -11.52
CA HIS A 400 -21.88 9.53 -11.63
C HIS A 400 -21.00 9.89 -10.44
N ASP A 401 -19.70 10.06 -10.67
CA ASP A 401 -18.69 10.37 -9.64
C ASP A 401 -17.85 11.63 -9.94
N PRO A 402 -18.50 12.80 -10.19
CA PRO A 402 -17.79 14.04 -10.51
C PRO A 402 -16.86 14.51 -9.40
N TYR A 403 -17.15 14.16 -8.14
CA TYR A 403 -16.30 14.43 -6.98
C TYR A 403 -14.95 13.71 -7.06
N ARG A 404 -14.89 12.50 -7.65
CA ARG A 404 -13.65 11.76 -7.90
C ARG A 404 -12.83 12.43 -8.99
N ILE A 405 -13.49 12.86 -10.06
CA ILE A 405 -12.85 13.61 -11.14
C ILE A 405 -12.24 14.91 -10.61
N ASP A 406 -12.97 15.65 -9.77
CA ASP A 406 -12.47 16.89 -9.15
C ASP A 406 -11.27 16.63 -8.24
N TYR A 407 -11.33 15.58 -7.41
CA TYR A 407 -10.22 15.14 -6.57
C TYR A 407 -8.96 14.85 -7.40
N LEU A 408 -9.09 14.06 -8.46
CA LEU A 408 -7.98 13.69 -9.34
C LEU A 408 -7.38 14.91 -10.05
N LYS A 409 -8.22 15.81 -10.60
CA LYS A 409 -7.75 17.06 -11.23
C LYS A 409 -6.88 17.88 -10.30
N GLN A 410 -7.31 18.06 -9.05
CA GLN A 410 -6.59 18.85 -8.08
C GLN A 410 -5.24 18.22 -7.73
N HIS A 411 -5.18 16.88 -7.53
CA HIS A 411 -3.95 16.18 -7.22
C HIS A 411 -2.99 16.12 -8.41
N PHE A 412 -3.48 15.86 -9.61
CA PHE A 412 -2.66 15.84 -10.83
C PHE A 412 -1.99 17.18 -11.11
N LYS A 413 -2.74 18.28 -10.90
CA LYS A 413 -2.15 19.62 -10.97
C LYS A 413 -0.97 19.77 -10.01
N GLN A 414 -1.05 19.25 -8.79
CA GLN A 414 0.04 19.36 -7.82
C GLN A 414 1.24 18.45 -8.16
N ILE A 415 1.02 17.36 -8.89
CA ILE A 415 2.10 16.55 -9.45
C ILE A 415 2.84 17.33 -10.56
N GLU A 416 2.10 17.96 -11.47
CA GLU A 416 2.68 18.80 -12.52
C GLU A 416 3.52 19.94 -11.93
N GLU A 417 2.99 20.62 -10.90
CA GLU A 417 3.69 21.69 -10.18
C GLU A 417 4.96 21.16 -9.45
N ALA A 418 4.92 19.95 -8.89
CA ALA A 418 6.10 19.35 -8.25
C ALA A 418 7.20 19.01 -9.27
N ILE A 419 6.82 18.56 -10.47
CA ILE A 419 7.75 18.34 -11.58
C ILE A 419 8.39 19.68 -12.00
N ASP A 420 7.61 20.75 -12.06
CA ASP A 420 8.12 22.10 -12.35
C ASP A 420 9.02 22.62 -11.20
N ASP A 421 8.81 22.20 -9.95
CA ASP A 421 9.72 22.46 -8.80
C ASP A 421 11.06 21.70 -8.96
N GLY A 422 11.17 20.74 -9.89
CA GLY A 422 12.38 19.96 -10.15
C GLY A 422 12.36 18.55 -9.55
N VAL A 423 11.23 18.08 -9.05
CA VAL A 423 11.09 16.72 -8.50
C VAL A 423 11.10 15.69 -9.63
N ASP A 424 11.93 14.66 -9.52
CA ASP A 424 11.98 13.55 -10.48
C ASP A 424 10.84 12.54 -10.23
N VAL A 425 9.61 12.89 -10.64
CA VAL A 425 8.46 11.99 -10.60
C VAL A 425 8.51 11.05 -11.80
N ILE A 426 8.41 9.74 -11.59
CA ILE A 426 8.41 8.72 -12.65
C ILE A 426 7.04 8.11 -12.92
N GLY A 427 6.09 8.24 -12.01
CA GLY A 427 4.73 7.76 -12.25
C GLY A 427 3.74 8.04 -11.14
N TYR A 428 2.48 7.88 -11.50
CA TYR A 428 1.30 7.96 -10.62
C TYR A 428 0.45 6.71 -10.76
N ILE A 429 0.09 6.12 -9.62
CA ILE A 429 -0.77 4.95 -9.55
C ILE A 429 -2.04 5.27 -8.75
N MET A 430 -3.18 5.18 -9.42
CA MET A 430 -4.48 5.29 -8.78
C MET A 430 -4.73 4.07 -7.91
N TRP A 431 -5.00 4.29 -6.63
CA TRP A 431 -5.35 3.21 -5.72
C TRP A 431 -6.73 2.64 -5.98
N GLY A 432 -6.82 1.31 -6.00
CA GLY A 432 -8.07 0.61 -6.14
C GLY A 432 -8.77 0.95 -7.45
N VAL A 433 -8.03 1.02 -8.58
CA VAL A 433 -8.54 1.38 -9.90
C VAL A 433 -9.81 0.58 -10.29
N ILE A 434 -9.90 -0.64 -9.84
CA ILE A 434 -11.10 -1.46 -9.70
C ILE A 434 -11.51 -1.40 -8.24
N ASP A 435 -12.80 -1.22 -7.92
CA ASP A 435 -13.26 -1.17 -6.53
C ASP A 435 -12.81 -2.40 -5.75
N ILE A 436 -12.27 -2.19 -4.56
CA ILE A 436 -11.71 -3.22 -3.67
C ILE A 436 -12.20 -3.04 -2.24
N VAL A 437 -12.05 -4.08 -1.43
CA VAL A 437 -12.30 -3.97 0.02
C VAL A 437 -11.28 -3.02 0.64
N SER A 438 -11.74 -2.02 1.39
CA SER A 438 -10.87 -1.04 2.06
C SER A 438 -9.99 -1.70 3.12
N ALA A 439 -8.67 -1.50 3.05
CA ALA A 439 -7.72 -2.00 4.05
C ALA A 439 -7.96 -1.41 5.45
N GLY A 440 -8.33 -0.14 5.53
CA GLY A 440 -8.54 0.54 6.81
C GLY A 440 -9.84 0.16 7.51
N SER A 441 -10.93 -0.04 6.76
CA SER A 441 -12.27 -0.21 7.35
C SER A 441 -12.92 -1.56 7.09
N CYS A 442 -12.30 -2.46 6.34
CA CYS A 442 -12.86 -3.75 5.92
C CYS A 442 -14.21 -3.59 5.17
N GLU A 443 -14.38 -2.51 4.40
CA GLU A 443 -15.63 -2.19 3.70
C GLU A 443 -15.46 -2.23 2.18
N MET A 444 -16.33 -2.96 1.48
CA MET A 444 -16.49 -2.88 0.04
C MET A 444 -17.24 -1.60 -0.37
N ALA A 445 -18.11 -1.08 0.50
CA ALA A 445 -18.86 0.14 0.26
C ALA A 445 -18.00 1.41 0.15
N LYS A 446 -16.75 1.39 0.66
CA LYS A 446 -15.77 2.45 0.48
C LYS A 446 -15.05 2.26 -0.86
N ARG A 447 -15.60 2.85 -1.89
CA ARG A 447 -15.16 2.65 -3.27
C ARG A 447 -14.11 3.66 -3.68
N TYR A 448 -13.04 3.17 -4.32
CA TYR A 448 -11.91 4.00 -4.72
C TYR A 448 -11.79 4.17 -6.23
N GLY A 449 -12.24 3.16 -6.98
CA GLY A 449 -11.88 2.96 -8.37
C GLY A 449 -12.69 3.80 -9.36
N VAL A 450 -12.28 3.70 -10.60
CA VAL A 450 -13.01 4.16 -11.78
C VAL A 450 -13.85 3.02 -12.40
N ILE A 451 -13.64 1.79 -11.92
CA ILE A 451 -14.42 0.60 -12.27
C ILE A 451 -15.17 0.14 -11.02
N TYR A 452 -16.49 0.23 -11.06
CA TYR A 452 -17.38 -0.20 -10.00
C TYR A 452 -17.50 -1.72 -9.99
N VAL A 453 -17.50 -2.31 -8.80
CA VAL A 453 -17.77 -3.74 -8.57
C VAL A 453 -19.07 -3.86 -7.78
N ASP A 454 -20.06 -4.57 -8.31
CA ASP A 454 -21.37 -4.76 -7.66
C ASP A 454 -21.28 -5.80 -6.54
N GLY A 455 -20.68 -5.41 -5.43
CA GLY A 455 -20.55 -6.20 -4.21
C GLY A 455 -20.78 -5.35 -2.96
N ASP A 456 -21.19 -6.02 -1.86
CA ASP A 456 -21.41 -5.38 -0.56
C ASP A 456 -20.35 -5.83 0.48
N ASN A 457 -20.46 -5.29 1.71
CA ASN A 457 -19.53 -5.58 2.81
C ASN A 457 -19.64 -7.03 3.36
N LEU A 458 -20.65 -7.77 2.97
CA LEU A 458 -20.90 -9.15 3.42
C LEU A 458 -20.69 -10.19 2.31
N GLY A 459 -20.15 -9.75 1.15
CA GLY A 459 -19.88 -10.64 0.02
C GLY A 459 -21.07 -10.94 -0.86
N ASN A 460 -22.19 -10.20 -0.72
CA ASN A 460 -23.34 -10.31 -1.61
C ASN A 460 -23.18 -9.39 -2.82
N GLY A 461 -23.93 -9.66 -3.89
CA GLY A 461 -23.92 -8.90 -5.13
C GLY A 461 -23.59 -9.77 -6.34
N THR A 462 -23.61 -9.17 -7.51
CA THR A 462 -23.33 -9.89 -8.77
C THR A 462 -21.85 -9.92 -9.12
N TYR A 463 -21.06 -9.06 -8.49
CA TYR A 463 -19.64 -8.81 -8.79
C TYR A 463 -19.38 -8.39 -10.24
N LYS A 464 -20.39 -7.95 -10.98
CA LYS A 464 -20.23 -7.35 -12.31
C LYS A 464 -19.47 -6.03 -12.22
N ARG A 465 -18.75 -5.72 -13.30
CA ARG A 465 -17.98 -4.48 -13.44
C ARG A 465 -18.77 -3.45 -14.23
N TYR A 466 -18.73 -2.20 -13.74
CA TYR A 466 -19.36 -1.07 -14.45
C TYR A 466 -18.39 0.11 -14.48
N LYS A 467 -18.27 0.77 -15.63
CA LYS A 467 -17.43 1.96 -15.78
C LYS A 467 -18.14 3.15 -15.14
N LYS A 468 -17.40 3.91 -14.32
CA LYS A 468 -17.89 5.18 -13.75
C LYS A 468 -17.60 6.33 -14.73
N ASP A 469 -18.17 7.52 -14.49
CA ASP A 469 -17.84 8.70 -15.31
C ASP A 469 -16.35 9.02 -15.27
N SER A 470 -15.70 8.78 -14.14
CA SER A 470 -14.27 8.95 -13.96
C SER A 470 -13.41 7.99 -14.81
N PHE A 471 -13.95 6.85 -15.28
CA PHE A 471 -13.25 5.93 -16.18
C PHE A 471 -12.92 6.64 -17.51
N LYS A 472 -13.94 7.20 -18.16
CA LYS A 472 -13.73 7.94 -19.42
C LYS A 472 -12.84 9.16 -19.21
N TRP A 473 -13.04 9.88 -18.13
CA TRP A 473 -12.24 11.07 -17.83
C TRP A 473 -10.76 10.72 -17.65
N TYR A 474 -10.43 9.63 -16.91
CA TYR A 474 -9.05 9.23 -16.69
C TYR A 474 -8.40 8.69 -17.97
N HIS A 475 -9.14 7.93 -18.77
CA HIS A 475 -8.70 7.54 -20.13
C HIS A 475 -8.31 8.78 -20.96
N ASP A 476 -9.23 9.75 -21.10
CA ASP A 476 -9.02 10.94 -21.91
C ASP A 476 -7.82 11.76 -21.39
N TYR A 477 -7.66 11.85 -20.07
CA TYR A 477 -6.52 12.53 -19.45
C TYR A 477 -5.19 11.86 -19.80
N ILE A 478 -5.07 10.55 -19.66
CA ILE A 478 -3.85 9.80 -20.03
C ILE A 478 -3.51 10.01 -21.51
N GLN A 479 -4.49 9.90 -22.39
CA GLN A 479 -4.29 10.13 -23.83
C GLN A 479 -3.81 11.56 -24.13
N ALA A 480 -4.36 12.54 -23.43
CA ALA A 480 -3.95 13.93 -23.59
C ALA A 480 -2.51 14.17 -23.12
N GLN A 481 -2.10 13.55 -22.00
CA GLN A 481 -0.71 13.61 -21.52
C GLN A 481 0.26 13.06 -22.56
N HIS A 482 0.04 11.85 -23.07
CA HIS A 482 0.91 11.26 -24.08
C HIS A 482 0.99 12.06 -25.40
N GLN A 483 -0.09 12.72 -25.79
CA GLN A 483 -0.07 13.56 -27.00
C GLN A 483 0.82 14.81 -26.85
N GLN A 484 1.01 15.34 -25.64
CA GLN A 484 1.88 16.49 -25.39
C GLN A 484 3.36 16.16 -25.62
N PHE A 485 3.77 14.90 -25.40
CA PHE A 485 5.17 14.46 -25.51
C PHE A 485 5.51 13.79 -26.85
N LYS A 486 4.51 13.53 -27.72
CA LYS A 486 4.73 12.97 -29.05
C LYS A 486 5.05 14.06 -30.13
N LYS A 487 5.05 15.33 -29.74
CA LYS A 487 5.41 16.48 -30.59
C LYS A 487 6.86 16.88 -30.35
#